data_4f33b66e8bf8a495aadafa39970587f1
#
_entry.id   4f33b66e8bf8a495aadafa39970587f1
#
_cell.length_a   1.000
_cell.length_b   1.000
_cell.length_c   1.000
_cell.angle_alpha   90.00
_cell.angle_beta   90.00
_cell.angle_gamma   90.00
#
_symmetry.space_group_name_H-M   'P 1'
#
loop_
_entity.id
_entity.type
_entity.pdbx_description
1 polymer ?
#
loop_
_entity_poly.entity_id
_entity_poly.type
_entity_poly.pdbx_seq_one_letter_code
_entity_poly.pdbx_strand_id
1 'polypeptide(L)'
;MSKVRAKKHLGQHFLKDLNVAEKIAGSLTGHMEAGVVLEIGPGMGVLTDFLLKKNWDLKLIEIDKESITYLNTKYEGENLEIIEGDFLNYDFREKLSGSHAIIGNFPYNISSQIFFKVLERRHLVTEVVGMLQKE
;
A
#
# COMPACT_ATOMS: atom_id res chain seq x y z
N MET A 1 -14.33 5.25 19.53
CA MET A 1 -13.28 4.78 18.63
C MET A 1 -12.32 5.92 18.30
N SER A 2 -11.06 5.76 18.61
CA SER A 2 -10.08 6.80 18.35
C SER A 2 -9.77 6.88 16.87
N LYS A 3 -9.71 8.10 16.33
CA LYS A 3 -9.31 8.31 14.95
C LYS A 3 -7.80 8.43 14.86
N VAL A 4 -7.22 7.80 13.87
CA VAL A 4 -5.80 7.94 13.57
C VAL A 4 -5.58 9.32 12.95
N ARG A 5 -4.54 10.01 13.41
CA ARG A 5 -4.18 11.33 12.87
C ARG A 5 -3.16 11.18 11.77
N ALA A 6 -3.34 11.94 10.70
CA ALA A 6 -2.32 12.07 9.67
C ALA A 6 -1.11 12.82 10.28
N LYS A 7 0.08 12.32 10.00
CA LYS A 7 1.33 12.89 10.52
C LYS A 7 2.11 13.56 9.42
N LYS A 8 2.11 14.91 9.41
CA LYS A 8 2.76 15.69 8.36
C LYS A 8 4.24 15.37 8.19
N HIS A 9 4.94 15.11 9.30
CA HIS A 9 6.37 14.79 9.23
C HIS A 9 6.67 13.46 8.56
N LEU A 10 5.67 12.58 8.45
CA LEU A 10 5.77 11.33 7.71
C LEU A 10 5.24 11.46 6.29
N GLY A 11 4.80 12.66 5.89
CA GLY A 11 4.21 12.88 4.58
C GLY A 11 2.82 12.30 4.42
N GLN A 12 2.15 12.00 5.51
CA GLN A 12 0.84 11.37 5.47
C GLN A 12 -0.26 12.36 5.11
N HIS A 13 -1.06 11.99 4.13
CA HIS A 13 -2.29 12.66 3.76
C HIS A 13 -3.31 11.57 3.48
N PHE A 14 -4.20 11.33 4.43
CA PHE A 14 -5.16 10.24 4.29
C PHE A 14 -6.08 10.50 3.10
N LEU A 15 -6.28 9.45 2.29
CA LEU A 15 -7.19 9.47 1.18
C LEU A 15 -8.62 9.52 1.71
N LYS A 16 -9.38 10.54 1.31
CA LYS A 16 -10.74 10.75 1.80
C LYS A 16 -11.79 10.56 0.73
N ASP A 17 -11.44 10.72 -0.53
CA ASP A 17 -12.38 10.61 -1.64
C ASP A 17 -12.56 9.15 -2.03
N LEU A 18 -13.73 8.60 -1.71
CA LEU A 18 -14.04 7.19 -1.97
C LEU A 18 -14.09 6.88 -3.46
N ASN A 19 -14.51 7.83 -4.29
CA ASN A 19 -14.54 7.62 -5.73
C ASN A 19 -13.14 7.51 -6.30
N VAL A 20 -12.21 8.31 -5.81
CA VAL A 20 -10.81 8.24 -6.21
C VAL A 20 -10.20 6.91 -5.75
N ALA A 21 -10.47 6.51 -4.51
CA ALA A 21 -9.97 5.25 -3.98
C ALA A 21 -10.45 4.06 -4.81
N GLU A 22 -11.73 4.05 -5.18
CA GLU A 22 -12.28 2.99 -6.01
C GLU A 22 -11.61 2.93 -7.38
N LYS A 23 -11.38 4.09 -7.99
CA LYS A 23 -10.70 4.16 -9.30
C LYS A 23 -9.26 3.65 -9.21
N ILE A 24 -8.55 4.03 -8.16
CA ILE A 24 -7.17 3.58 -7.96
C ILE A 24 -7.15 2.06 -7.81
N ALA A 25 -7.98 1.51 -6.95
CA ALA A 25 -8.05 0.07 -6.74
C ALA A 25 -8.45 -0.68 -8.04
N GLY A 26 -9.39 -0.11 -8.78
CA GLY A 26 -9.87 -0.69 -10.02
C GLY A 26 -8.89 -0.59 -11.19
N SER A 27 -7.82 0.19 -11.03
CA SER A 27 -6.81 0.34 -12.08
C SER A 27 -5.81 -0.82 -12.15
N LEU A 28 -5.78 -1.68 -11.14
CA LEU A 28 -4.95 -2.88 -11.18
C LEU A 28 -5.47 -3.84 -12.26
N THR A 29 -4.58 -4.29 -13.13
CA THR A 29 -4.97 -5.13 -14.27
C THR A 29 -4.97 -6.62 -13.96
N GLY A 30 -4.28 -7.03 -12.90
CA GLY A 30 -4.16 -8.44 -12.55
C GLY A 30 -3.11 -9.21 -13.36
N HIS A 31 -2.23 -8.50 -14.06
CA HIS A 31 -1.18 -9.12 -14.86
C HIS A 31 0.03 -9.52 -14.00
N MET A 32 -0.21 -10.25 -12.92
CA MET A 32 0.88 -10.68 -12.05
C MET A 32 0.78 -12.17 -11.78
N GLU A 33 1.90 -12.86 -11.97
CA GLU A 33 2.03 -14.23 -11.54
C GLU A 33 2.19 -14.24 -10.03
N ALA A 34 1.54 -15.14 -9.36
CA ALA A 34 1.51 -15.27 -7.90
C ALA A 34 0.64 -14.22 -7.18
N GLY A 35 0.15 -13.22 -7.89
CA GLY A 35 -0.95 -12.38 -7.42
C GLY A 35 -0.76 -11.56 -6.16
N VAL A 36 0.49 -11.18 -5.83
CA VAL A 36 0.73 -10.35 -4.64
C VAL A 36 0.49 -8.89 -4.97
N VAL A 37 -0.36 -8.24 -4.18
CA VAL A 37 -0.60 -6.81 -4.24
C VAL A 37 -0.06 -6.22 -2.94
N LEU A 38 0.92 -5.33 -3.04
CA LEU A 38 1.51 -4.65 -1.89
C LEU A 38 1.01 -3.21 -1.87
N GLU A 39 0.25 -2.87 -0.83
CA GLU A 39 -0.21 -1.50 -0.62
C GLU A 39 0.75 -0.78 0.30
N ILE A 40 1.28 0.37 -0.15
CA ILE A 40 2.20 1.19 0.63
C ILE A 40 1.41 2.26 1.37
N GLY A 41 1.59 2.33 2.69
CA GLY A 41 1.01 3.38 3.51
C GLY A 41 -0.50 3.38 3.54
N PRO A 42 -1.15 2.27 3.91
CA PRO A 42 -2.61 2.17 3.87
C PRO A 42 -3.35 3.15 4.78
N GLY A 43 -2.68 3.69 5.80
CA GLY A 43 -3.28 4.65 6.71
C GLY A 43 -4.50 4.06 7.43
N MET A 44 -5.68 4.59 7.14
CA MET A 44 -6.93 4.10 7.73
C MET A 44 -7.60 3.00 6.91
N GLY A 45 -7.00 2.59 5.80
CA GLY A 45 -7.48 1.46 5.00
C GLY A 45 -8.55 1.80 3.99
N VAL A 46 -8.69 3.07 3.59
CA VAL A 46 -9.71 3.46 2.61
C VAL A 46 -9.50 2.74 1.27
N LEU A 47 -8.27 2.75 0.77
CA LEU A 47 -7.93 2.03 -0.46
C LEU A 47 -7.98 0.52 -0.24
N THR A 48 -7.53 0.08 0.94
CA THR A 48 -7.52 -1.33 1.33
C THR A 48 -8.91 -1.94 1.25
N ASP A 49 -9.94 -1.21 1.67
CA ASP A 49 -11.32 -1.70 1.66
C ASP A 49 -11.75 -2.10 0.24
N PHE A 50 -11.35 -1.34 -0.76
CA PHE A 50 -11.66 -1.68 -2.15
C PHE A 50 -10.81 -2.83 -2.66
N LEU A 51 -9.56 -2.93 -2.22
CA LEU A 51 -8.66 -4.03 -2.62
C LEU A 51 -9.12 -5.37 -2.06
N LEU A 52 -9.69 -5.39 -0.87
CA LEU A 52 -10.21 -6.60 -0.25
C LEU A 52 -11.36 -7.22 -1.02
N LYS A 53 -12.07 -6.44 -1.82
CA LYS A 53 -13.17 -6.94 -2.65
C LYS A 53 -12.66 -7.71 -3.86
N LYS A 54 -11.39 -7.55 -4.19
CA LYS A 54 -10.71 -8.32 -5.22
C LYS A 54 -10.07 -9.53 -4.56
N ASN A 55 -9.88 -10.57 -5.26
CA ASN A 55 -9.32 -11.79 -4.69
C ASN A 55 -7.78 -11.83 -4.80
N TRP A 56 -7.14 -10.75 -4.34
CA TRP A 56 -5.69 -10.62 -4.38
C TRP A 56 -5.04 -11.21 -3.14
N ASP A 57 -3.78 -11.63 -3.26
CA ASP A 57 -2.92 -11.89 -2.10
C ASP A 57 -2.42 -10.52 -1.63
N LEU A 58 -3.12 -9.94 -0.66
CA LEU A 58 -2.95 -8.55 -0.26
C LEU A 58 -2.01 -8.43 0.94
N LYS A 59 -0.99 -7.59 0.78
CA LYS A 59 -0.08 -7.23 1.86
C LYS A 59 -0.06 -5.73 2.00
N LEU A 60 -0.07 -5.27 3.25
CA LEU A 60 0.00 -3.84 3.57
C LEU A 60 1.34 -3.58 4.23
N ILE A 61 2.04 -2.52 3.85
CA ILE A 61 3.25 -2.10 4.54
C ILE A 61 3.05 -0.69 5.08
N GLU A 62 3.23 -0.53 6.39
CA GLU A 62 2.96 0.70 7.10
C GLU A 62 4.05 0.97 8.13
N ILE A 63 4.50 2.22 8.21
CA ILE A 63 5.55 2.63 9.14
C ILE A 63 4.97 3.23 10.43
N ASP A 64 3.77 3.78 10.38
CA ASP A 64 3.15 4.46 11.52
C ASP A 64 2.49 3.47 12.48
N LYS A 65 2.95 3.48 13.73
CA LYS A 65 2.47 2.52 14.74
C LYS A 65 1.00 2.68 15.08
N GLU A 66 0.48 3.91 15.09
CA GLU A 66 -0.95 4.13 15.33
C GLU A 66 -1.79 3.52 14.23
N SER A 67 -1.36 3.72 12.99
CA SER A 67 -2.04 3.14 11.83
C SER A 67 -2.02 1.62 11.89
N ILE A 68 -0.88 1.03 12.24
CA ILE A 68 -0.75 -0.42 12.36
C ILE A 68 -1.72 -0.98 13.39
N THR A 69 -1.79 -0.35 14.55
CA THR A 69 -2.74 -0.77 15.60
C THR A 69 -4.17 -0.70 15.09
N TYR A 70 -4.52 0.39 14.43
CA TYR A 70 -5.85 0.58 13.87
C TYR A 70 -6.16 -0.50 12.81
N LEU A 71 -5.22 -0.76 11.90
CA LEU A 71 -5.40 -1.73 10.82
C LEU A 71 -5.53 -3.16 11.36
N ASN A 72 -4.75 -3.51 12.38
CA ASN A 72 -4.84 -4.83 12.99
C ASN A 72 -6.21 -5.09 13.60
N THR A 73 -6.81 -4.07 14.17
CA THR A 73 -8.16 -4.18 14.73
C THR A 73 -9.21 -4.22 13.61
N LYS A 74 -9.10 -3.31 12.65
CA LYS A 74 -10.06 -3.18 11.56
C LYS A 74 -10.14 -4.44 10.70
N TYR A 75 -9.00 -5.05 10.42
CA TYR A 75 -8.92 -6.19 9.51
C TYR A 75 -8.69 -7.51 10.21
N GLU A 76 -9.03 -7.60 11.49
CA GLU A 76 -8.94 -8.85 12.23
C GLU A 76 -9.79 -9.92 11.54
N GLY A 77 -9.17 -11.06 11.25
CA GLY A 77 -9.84 -12.16 10.57
C GLY A 77 -9.91 -12.05 9.05
N GLU A 78 -9.48 -10.93 8.48
CA GLU A 78 -9.44 -10.76 7.03
C GLU A 78 -8.19 -11.39 6.42
N ASN A 79 -8.31 -11.78 5.14
CA ASN A 79 -7.22 -12.44 4.42
C ASN A 79 -6.23 -11.41 3.87
N LEU A 80 -5.43 -10.84 4.75
CA LEU A 80 -4.34 -9.94 4.37
C LEU A 80 -3.23 -10.02 5.40
N GLU A 81 -2.03 -9.54 5.03
CA GLU A 81 -0.89 -9.47 5.93
C GLU A 81 -0.51 -8.01 6.13
N ILE A 82 -0.28 -7.62 7.38
CA ILE A 82 0.17 -6.27 7.71
C ILE A 82 1.63 -6.34 8.09
N ILE A 83 2.47 -5.61 7.34
CA ILE A 83 3.91 -5.56 7.55
C ILE A 83 4.24 -4.23 8.20
N GLU A 84 4.82 -4.26 9.40
CA GLU A 84 5.35 -3.06 10.03
C GLU A 84 6.73 -2.78 9.46
N GLY A 85 6.88 -1.64 8.79
CA GLY A 85 8.16 -1.29 8.22
C GLY A 85 8.09 -0.18 7.20
N ASP A 86 9.28 0.18 6.73
CA ASP A 86 9.46 1.18 5.70
C ASP A 86 9.62 0.47 4.35
N PHE A 87 8.77 0.82 3.39
CA PHE A 87 8.85 0.23 2.05
C PHE A 87 10.24 0.38 1.44
N LEU A 88 10.94 1.48 1.72
CA LEU A 88 12.26 1.72 1.15
C LEU A 88 13.30 0.70 1.62
N ASN A 89 13.06 0.04 2.75
CA ASN A 89 13.90 -1.01 3.29
C ASN A 89 13.34 -2.41 3.07
N TYR A 90 12.22 -2.52 2.38
CA TYR A 90 11.56 -3.79 2.14
C TYR A 90 12.39 -4.63 1.15
N ASP A 91 12.64 -5.89 1.51
CA ASP A 91 13.37 -6.80 0.64
C ASP A 91 12.41 -7.73 -0.09
N PHE A 92 12.20 -7.46 -1.38
CA PHE A 92 11.35 -8.28 -2.23
C PHE A 92 11.82 -9.72 -2.34
N ARG A 93 13.14 -9.94 -2.23
CA ARG A 93 13.72 -11.26 -2.45
C ARG A 93 13.48 -12.22 -1.30
N GLU A 94 13.42 -11.71 -0.08
CA GLU A 94 13.22 -12.55 1.10
C GLU A 94 11.79 -13.00 1.26
N LYS A 95 10.83 -12.16 0.86
CA LYS A 95 9.44 -12.34 1.25
C LYS A 95 8.57 -12.92 0.15
N LEU A 96 9.11 -13.05 -1.04
CA LEU A 96 8.23 -13.27 -2.19
C LEU A 96 8.76 -14.26 -3.20
N SER A 97 7.95 -15.25 -3.41
CA SER A 97 8.03 -16.08 -4.59
C SER A 97 7.06 -15.49 -5.60
N GLY A 98 7.56 -14.72 -6.54
CA GLY A 98 6.73 -14.16 -7.62
C GLY A 98 6.76 -12.66 -7.69
N SER A 99 5.99 -12.13 -8.63
CA SER A 99 5.95 -10.72 -8.91
C SER A 99 4.88 -9.99 -8.11
N HIS A 100 5.07 -8.67 -7.98
CA HIS A 100 4.20 -7.81 -7.20
C HIS A 100 3.57 -6.76 -8.05
N ALA A 101 2.36 -6.39 -7.68
CA ALA A 101 1.80 -5.09 -8.03
C ALA A 101 1.96 -4.18 -6.81
N ILE A 102 2.40 -2.96 -7.03
CA ILE A 102 2.57 -1.95 -5.98
C ILE A 102 1.44 -0.94 -6.11
N ILE A 103 0.78 -0.65 -5.03
CA ILE A 103 -0.33 0.30 -5.05
C ILE A 103 -0.29 1.18 -3.80
N GLY A 104 -0.76 2.41 -3.90
CA GLY A 104 -0.88 3.26 -2.74
C GLY A 104 -1.20 4.70 -3.07
N ASN A 105 -1.46 5.46 -2.01
CA ASN A 105 -1.55 6.89 -2.01
C ASN A 105 -0.20 7.39 -1.49
N PHE A 106 0.75 7.64 -2.40
CA PHE A 106 2.14 7.82 -2.03
C PHE A 106 2.41 9.15 -1.34
N PRO A 107 3.09 9.13 -0.19
CA PRO A 107 3.49 10.37 0.48
C PRO A 107 4.35 11.25 -0.43
N TYR A 108 4.05 12.55 -0.46
CA TYR A 108 4.71 13.47 -1.39
C TYR A 108 6.23 13.55 -1.16
N ASN A 109 6.68 13.42 0.07
CA ASN A 109 8.09 13.59 0.42
C ASN A 109 8.95 12.36 0.14
N ILE A 110 8.35 11.23 -0.19
CA ILE A 110 9.12 10.00 -0.50
C ILE A 110 8.73 9.36 -1.83
N SER A 111 7.82 9.97 -2.58
CA SER A 111 7.33 9.38 -3.82
C SER A 111 8.44 9.08 -4.83
N SER A 112 9.41 9.98 -4.97
CA SER A 112 10.56 9.77 -5.86
C SER A 112 11.38 8.57 -5.45
N GLN A 113 11.61 8.40 -4.15
CA GLN A 113 12.37 7.28 -3.61
C GLN A 113 11.64 5.96 -3.83
N ILE A 114 10.32 5.97 -3.72
CA ILE A 114 9.49 4.80 -4.01
C ILE A 114 9.67 4.39 -5.47
N PHE A 115 9.61 5.33 -6.39
CA PHE A 115 9.79 5.04 -7.81
C PHE A 115 11.20 4.53 -8.13
N PHE A 116 12.23 5.11 -7.52
CA PHE A 116 13.60 4.62 -7.72
C PHE A 116 13.72 3.18 -7.24
N LYS A 117 13.15 2.86 -6.10
CA LYS A 117 13.19 1.49 -5.60
C LYS A 117 12.45 0.51 -6.53
N VAL A 118 11.30 0.91 -7.04
CA VAL A 118 10.56 0.09 -8.00
C VAL A 118 11.41 -0.15 -9.24
N LEU A 119 12.08 0.88 -9.77
CA LEU A 119 12.94 0.75 -10.94
C LEU A 119 14.09 -0.22 -10.68
N GLU A 120 14.70 -0.18 -9.50
CA GLU A 120 15.77 -1.10 -9.14
C GLU A 120 15.30 -2.54 -9.06
N ARG A 121 14.02 -2.76 -8.81
CA ARG A 121 13.41 -4.09 -8.67
C ARG A 121 12.38 -4.37 -9.75
N ARG A 122 12.51 -3.70 -10.91
CA ARG A 122 11.50 -3.77 -11.97
C ARG A 122 11.20 -5.18 -12.46
N HIS A 123 12.15 -6.07 -12.34
CA HIS A 123 11.93 -7.48 -12.72
C HIS A 123 11.01 -8.23 -11.75
N LEU A 124 10.78 -7.68 -10.55
CA LEU A 124 9.90 -8.25 -9.54
C LEU A 124 8.59 -7.45 -9.40
N VAL A 125 8.45 -6.35 -10.11
CA VAL A 125 7.28 -5.49 -10.04
C VAL A 125 6.62 -5.45 -11.41
N THR A 126 5.39 -5.92 -11.49
CA THR A 126 4.65 -5.99 -12.75
C THR A 126 3.82 -4.76 -13.02
N GLU A 127 3.45 -4.04 -11.97
CA GLU A 127 2.50 -2.95 -12.10
C GLU A 127 2.65 -1.99 -10.93
N VAL A 128 2.55 -0.70 -11.18
CA VAL A 128 2.52 0.32 -10.13
C VAL A 128 1.30 1.20 -10.38
N VAL A 129 0.43 1.30 -9.40
CA VAL A 129 -0.76 2.14 -9.46
C VAL A 129 -0.80 3.00 -8.22
N GLY A 130 -1.04 4.27 -8.37
CA GLY A 130 -1.12 5.12 -7.19
C GLY A 130 -1.44 6.55 -7.52
N MET A 131 -1.68 7.30 -6.46
CA MET A 131 -1.86 8.73 -6.53
C MET A 131 -0.62 9.40 -5.95
N LEU A 132 -0.09 10.39 -6.68
CA LEU A 132 1.00 11.20 -6.18
C LEU A 132 0.41 12.42 -5.49
N GLN A 133 0.78 12.60 -4.25
CA GLN A 133 0.32 13.75 -3.48
C GLN A 133 1.15 14.97 -3.83
N LYS A 134 0.48 16.12 -3.96
CA LYS A 134 1.16 17.40 -4.11
C LYS A 134 1.48 17.95 -2.73
N GLU A 135 2.59 18.66 -2.65
CA GLU A 135 2.94 19.38 -1.43
C GLU A 135 1.95 20.52 -1.16
#